data_d0aa331ed5d20b15e525ea8f578aa8a7
#
_entry.id   d0aa331ed5d20b15e525ea8f578aa8a7
#
_cell.length_a   1.000
_cell.length_b   1.000
_cell.length_c   1.000
_cell.angle_alpha   90.00
_cell.angle_beta   90.00
_cell.angle_gamma   90.00
#
_symmetry.space_group_name_H-M   'P 1'
#
loop_
_entity.id
_entity.type
_entity.pdbx_description
1 polymer ?
#
loop_
_entity_poly.entity_id
_entity_poly.type
_entity_poly.pdbx_seq_one_letter_code
_entity_poly.pdbx_strand_id
1 'polypeptide(L)'
;MHKVELTLRAQHELDKLGRVEFERIVAVIRALEGNPRPLGVRKLRGPIYRIRVGDWRIIYAMFNKDRLVIVGKIARRSEDTYNKVDRLF
;
A
#
# COMPACT_ATOMS: atom_id res chain seq x y z
N MET A 1 -10.31 -13.50 4.82
CA MET A 1 -8.95 -12.96 4.84
C MET A 1 -8.48 -12.71 3.41
N HIS A 2 -7.79 -11.62 3.18
CA HIS A 2 -7.28 -11.27 1.85
C HIS A 2 -5.83 -11.72 1.71
N LYS A 3 -5.45 -12.14 0.51
CA LYS A 3 -4.05 -12.37 0.17
C LYS A 3 -3.44 -11.02 -0.17
N VAL A 4 -2.24 -10.73 0.33
CA VAL A 4 -1.54 -9.47 0.05
C VAL A 4 -0.27 -9.78 -0.75
N GLU A 5 -0.15 -9.11 -1.88
CA GLU A 5 1.02 -9.21 -2.76
C GLU A 5 1.61 -7.82 -2.98
N LEU A 6 2.89 -7.76 -3.31
CA LEU A 6 3.57 -6.53 -3.66
C LEU A 6 4.02 -6.59 -5.12
N THR A 7 3.90 -5.45 -5.82
CA THR A 7 4.54 -5.33 -7.13
C THR A 7 6.05 -5.28 -6.94
N LEU A 8 6.81 -5.53 -8.00
CA LEU A 8 8.27 -5.42 -7.94
C LEU A 8 8.71 -4.04 -7.50
N ARG A 9 8.04 -3.01 -7.99
CA ARG A 9 8.31 -1.62 -7.57
C ARG A 9 8.13 -1.46 -6.06
N ALA A 10 7.00 -1.90 -5.53
CA ALA A 10 6.72 -1.78 -4.11
C ALA A 10 7.73 -2.54 -3.27
N GLN A 11 8.11 -3.74 -3.72
CA GLN A 11 9.12 -4.52 -3.03
C GLN A 11 10.47 -3.80 -2.98
N HIS A 12 10.90 -3.21 -4.11
CA HIS A 12 12.14 -2.43 -4.15
C HIS A 12 12.07 -1.22 -3.22
N GLU A 13 10.93 -0.53 -3.21
CA GLU A 13 10.75 0.63 -2.34
C GLU A 13 10.79 0.22 -0.88
N LEU A 14 10.18 -0.90 -0.54
CA LEU A 14 10.20 -1.44 0.82
C LEU A 14 11.63 -1.81 1.25
N ASP A 15 12.38 -2.46 0.36
CA ASP A 15 13.73 -2.92 0.67
C ASP A 15 14.73 -1.79 0.89
N LYS A 16 14.44 -0.59 0.40
CA LYS A 16 15.29 0.58 0.59
C LYS A 16 15.08 1.30 1.92
N LEU A 17 14.05 0.92 2.66
CA LEU A 17 13.74 1.59 3.92
C LEU A 17 14.72 1.21 5.02
N GLY A 18 14.93 2.15 5.96
CA GLY A 18 15.65 1.84 7.18
C GLY A 18 14.85 0.84 8.01
N ARG A 19 15.50 0.21 8.97
CA ARG A 19 14.89 -0.88 9.73
C ARG A 19 13.58 -0.50 10.42
N VAL A 20 13.54 0.68 11.05
CA VAL A 20 12.34 1.10 11.79
C VAL A 20 11.16 1.29 10.84
N GLU A 21 11.38 2.01 9.75
CA GLU A 21 10.34 2.25 8.75
C GLU A 21 9.91 0.96 8.09
N PHE A 22 10.87 0.09 7.76
CA PHE A 22 10.58 -1.21 7.17
C PHE A 22 9.61 -2.00 8.06
N GLU A 23 9.90 -2.12 9.34
CA GLU A 23 9.07 -2.88 10.26
C GLU A 23 7.68 -2.28 10.41
N ARG A 24 7.57 -0.94 10.45
CA ARG A 24 6.27 -0.25 10.53
C ARG A 24 5.43 -0.49 9.29
N ILE A 25 6.04 -0.37 8.13
CA ILE A 25 5.33 -0.55 6.85
C ILE A 25 4.89 -2.00 6.70
N VAL A 26 5.76 -2.96 7.00
CA VAL A 26 5.42 -4.38 6.92
C VAL A 26 4.25 -4.72 7.85
N ALA A 27 4.24 -4.17 9.06
CA ALA A 27 3.15 -4.41 10.00
C ALA A 27 1.81 -3.94 9.43
N VAL A 28 1.79 -2.77 8.79
CA VAL A 28 0.57 -2.24 8.17
C VAL A 28 0.15 -3.10 6.99
N ILE A 29 1.10 -3.50 6.14
CA ILE A 29 0.80 -4.35 4.99
C ILE A 29 0.19 -5.67 5.46
N ARG A 30 0.74 -6.30 6.49
CA ARG A 30 0.20 -7.55 7.04
C ARG A 30 -1.20 -7.36 7.61
N ALA A 31 -1.47 -6.22 8.25
CA ALA A 31 -2.78 -5.94 8.79
C ALA A 31 -3.85 -5.86 7.70
N LEU A 32 -3.49 -5.54 6.47
CA LEU A 32 -4.43 -5.52 5.35
C LEU A 32 -4.99 -6.91 5.03
N GLU A 33 -4.32 -7.98 5.43
CA GLU A 33 -4.83 -9.35 5.25
C GLU A 33 -6.14 -9.55 5.99
N GLY A 34 -6.24 -9.03 7.21
CA GLY A 34 -7.45 -9.16 8.02
C GLY A 34 -8.47 -8.07 7.78
N ASN A 35 -8.00 -6.88 7.40
CA ASN A 35 -8.87 -5.73 7.16
C ASN A 35 -8.29 -4.84 6.07
N PRO A 36 -8.72 -5.01 4.82
CA PRO A 36 -8.17 -4.23 3.70
C PRO A 36 -8.67 -2.79 3.66
N ARG A 37 -9.58 -2.41 4.55
CA ARG A 37 -10.06 -1.03 4.68
C ARG A 37 -9.93 -0.56 6.12
N PRO A 38 -8.70 -0.45 6.64
CA PRO A 38 -8.53 -0.01 8.03
C PRO A 38 -8.95 1.43 8.22
N LEU A 39 -9.11 1.83 9.48
CA LEU A 39 -9.41 3.20 9.82
C LEU A 39 -8.33 4.13 9.25
N GLY A 40 -8.75 5.23 8.64
CA GLY A 40 -7.83 6.19 8.03
C GLY A 40 -7.48 5.92 6.58
N VAL A 41 -7.96 4.82 6.01
CA VAL A 41 -7.77 4.54 4.60
C VAL A 41 -8.58 5.52 3.76
N ARG A 42 -8.06 5.86 2.58
CA ARG A 42 -8.75 6.75 1.65
C ARG A 42 -8.79 6.14 0.26
N LYS A 43 -9.98 6.10 -0.33
CA LYS A 43 -10.14 5.67 -1.71
C LYS A 43 -9.64 6.76 -2.65
N LEU A 44 -8.80 6.39 -3.61
CA LEU A 44 -8.29 7.31 -4.61
C LEU A 44 -9.07 7.20 -5.91
N ARG A 45 -9.16 5.99 -6.47
CA ARG A 45 -9.82 5.77 -7.75
C ARG A 45 -10.07 4.28 -7.95
N GLY A 46 -11.30 3.92 -8.37
CA GLY A 46 -11.62 2.51 -8.62
C GLY A 46 -11.25 1.62 -7.44
N PRO A 47 -10.45 0.57 -7.65
CA PRO A 47 -10.04 -0.31 -6.55
C PRO A 47 -8.83 0.20 -5.76
N ILE A 48 -8.33 1.40 -6.06
CA ILE A 48 -7.08 1.92 -5.53
C ILE A 48 -7.32 2.76 -4.28
N TYR A 49 -6.57 2.45 -3.24
CA TYR A 49 -6.66 3.08 -1.92
C TYR A 49 -5.28 3.53 -1.45
N ARG A 50 -5.29 4.45 -0.50
CA ARG A 50 -4.09 4.97 0.14
C ARG A 50 -4.22 4.88 1.65
N ILE A 51 -3.16 4.44 2.33
CA ILE A 51 -3.08 4.51 3.78
C ILE A 51 -1.78 5.23 4.18
N ARG A 52 -1.85 6.09 5.19
CA ARG A 52 -0.69 6.81 5.70
C ARG A 52 -0.08 6.06 6.88
N VAL A 53 1.25 6.01 6.89
CA VAL A 53 2.02 5.41 7.99
C VAL A 53 3.14 6.39 8.32
N GLY A 54 2.91 7.27 9.31
CA GLY A 54 3.84 8.35 9.60
C GLY A 54 4.04 9.26 8.38
N ASP A 55 5.27 9.43 7.95
CA ASP A 55 5.59 10.23 6.76
C ASP A 55 5.51 9.46 5.46
N TRP A 56 5.02 8.22 5.51
CA TRP A 56 4.95 7.35 4.35
C TRP A 56 3.51 7.14 3.92
N ARG A 57 3.36 6.76 2.65
CA ARG A 57 2.07 6.37 2.07
C ARG A 57 2.21 5.02 1.41
N ILE A 58 1.21 4.18 1.61
CA ILE A 58 1.11 2.89 0.93
C ILE A 58 -0.07 3.00 -0.01
N ILE A 59 0.16 2.79 -1.30
CA ILE A 59 -0.88 2.79 -2.31
C ILE A 59 -1.10 1.36 -2.73
N TYR A 60 -2.34 0.89 -2.62
CA TYR A 60 -2.67 -0.48 -2.93
C TYR A 60 -4.02 -0.58 -3.65
N ALA A 61 -4.20 -1.66 -4.37
CA ALA A 61 -5.48 -2.00 -5.00
C ALA A 61 -6.12 -3.15 -4.24
N MET A 62 -7.44 -3.10 -4.13
CA MET A 62 -8.20 -4.13 -3.43
C MET A 62 -9.22 -4.73 -4.39
N PHE A 63 -9.16 -6.02 -4.57
CA PHE A 63 -10.07 -6.78 -5.42
C PHE A 63 -10.86 -7.75 -4.54
N ASN A 64 -12.05 -7.31 -4.11
CA ASN A 64 -12.87 -8.09 -3.17
C ASN A 64 -13.30 -9.45 -3.70
N LYS A 65 -13.58 -9.52 -4.97
CA LYS A 65 -14.02 -10.77 -5.61
C LYS A 65 -12.97 -11.86 -5.46
N ASP A 66 -11.70 -11.48 -5.61
CA ASP A 66 -10.58 -12.41 -5.54
C ASP A 66 -9.95 -12.45 -4.15
N ARG A 67 -10.45 -11.67 -3.22
CA ARG A 67 -9.86 -11.47 -1.90
C ARG A 67 -8.36 -11.19 -1.99
N LEU A 68 -8.02 -10.24 -2.86
CA LEU A 68 -6.64 -9.92 -3.20
C LEU A 68 -6.37 -8.43 -2.95
N VAL A 69 -5.23 -8.16 -2.32
CA VAL A 69 -4.69 -6.81 -2.15
C VAL A 69 -3.34 -6.78 -2.83
N ILE A 70 -3.11 -5.80 -3.69
CA ILE A 70 -1.81 -5.62 -4.34
C ILE A 70 -1.26 -4.26 -3.93
N VAL A 71 -0.12 -4.27 -3.25
CA VAL A 71 0.59 -3.05 -2.88
C VAL A 71 1.43 -2.62 -4.09
N GLY A 72 1.15 -1.41 -4.60
CA GLY A 72 1.78 -0.92 -5.83
C GLY A 72 2.86 0.11 -5.61
N LYS A 73 2.83 0.82 -4.47
CA LYS A 73 3.81 1.87 -4.20
C LYS A 73 3.93 2.16 -2.72
N ILE A 74 5.16 2.41 -2.29
CA ILE A 74 5.48 2.90 -0.95
C ILE A 74 6.31 4.16 -1.16
N ALA A 75 5.77 5.31 -0.74
CA ALA A 75 6.38 6.60 -1.05
C ALA A 75 6.31 7.54 0.14
N ARG A 76 7.21 8.52 0.16
CA ARG A 76 7.15 9.58 1.15
C ARG A 76 5.93 10.46 0.91
N ARG A 77 5.41 11.01 1.98
CA ARG A 77 4.25 11.90 1.96
C ARG A 77 4.46 13.11 1.05
N SER A 78 5.68 13.62 0.94
CA SER A 78 6.00 14.78 0.13
C SER A 78 6.01 14.53 -1.37
N GLU A 79 6.04 13.27 -1.80
CA GLU A 79 6.07 12.94 -3.22
C GLU A 79 4.66 13.03 -3.81
N ASP A 80 4.56 13.50 -5.05
CA ASP A 80 3.31 13.49 -5.79
C ASP A 80 3.09 12.07 -6.33
N THR A 81 2.29 11.30 -5.60
CA THR A 81 2.06 9.89 -5.92
C THR A 81 0.67 9.63 -6.48
N TYR A 82 -0.18 10.66 -6.56
CA TYR A 82 -1.58 10.45 -6.94
C TYR A 82 -1.84 10.58 -8.44
N ASN A 83 -0.98 11.28 -9.14
CA ASN A 83 -1.05 11.34 -10.59
C ASN A 83 -0.56 10.00 -11.13
N LYS A 84 -1.30 9.40 -12.03
CA LYS A 84 -0.91 8.15 -12.68
C LYS A 84 -0.92 6.93 -11.75
N VAL A 85 -1.76 6.92 -10.70
CA VAL A 85 -1.87 5.75 -9.82
C VAL A 85 -2.29 4.49 -10.57
N ASP A 86 -3.00 4.64 -11.69
CA ASP A 86 -3.40 3.50 -12.51
C ASP A 86 -2.21 2.71 -13.06
N ARG A 87 -1.06 3.36 -13.20
CA ARG A 87 0.15 2.73 -13.73
C ARG A 87 0.91 1.90 -12.71
N LEU A 88 0.49 1.92 -11.46
CA LEU A 88 1.13 1.15 -10.39
C LEU A 88 0.69 -0.31 -10.37
N PHE A 89 -0.36 -0.59 -11.10
CA PHE A 89 -1.00 -1.91 -11.12
C PHE A 89 -1.22 -2.42 -12.58
#